data_9efbfc1bfa4471d58d469bce5a8ab95b
#
_entry.id   9efbfc1bfa4471d58d469bce5a8ab95b
#
_cell.length_a   1.000
_cell.length_b   1.000
_cell.length_c   1.000
_cell.angle_alpha   90.00
_cell.angle_beta   90.00
_cell.angle_gamma   90.00
#
_symmetry.space_group_name_H-M   'P 1'
#
loop_
_entity.id
_entity.type
_entity.pdbx_description
1 polymer ?
#
loop_
_entity_poly.entity_id
_entity_poly.type
_entity_poly.pdbx_seq_one_letter_code
_entity_poly.pdbx_strand_id
1 'polypeptide(L)'
;MITCERCHHNFASYAALSQHFESKHHNATKPSALERGLAAEKELEKYRTPVHYVHGPSKAKYATLLLILIIAAGVIGYVALTRETNESTIGVSSVAPDFSLPSTTGATFRLSDYRGKSNVLLFFNEGLSCQPCLTQMQGLDALDSEFKGLNIVVISITGDSLQTITDWTQSSGPKYGMVLSDQSLQVSRMYGMLGADVSMMPETAPGHSFILVNESGIIVWRHDYGPYNMNVTNDEIMAAVRQALGE
;
A
#
# COMPACT_ATOMS: atom_id res chain seq x y z
N MET A 1 27.79 -38.68 -52.32
CA MET A 1 27.16 -39.94 -52.82
C MET A 1 28.24 -40.81 -53.46
N ILE A 2 28.28 -42.06 -53.09
CA ILE A 2 29.28 -43.05 -53.55
C ILE A 2 28.58 -44.03 -54.49
N THR A 3 29.10 -44.23 -55.66
CA THR A 3 28.43 -45.05 -56.73
C THR A 3 29.06 -46.43 -56.82
N CYS A 4 28.20 -47.44 -56.92
CA CYS A 4 28.69 -48.80 -57.23
C CYS A 4 29.15 -48.86 -58.68
N GLU A 5 30.43 -49.18 -58.94
CA GLU A 5 31.02 -49.19 -60.27
C GLU A 5 30.42 -50.30 -61.16
N ARG A 6 29.72 -51.28 -60.56
CA ARG A 6 29.14 -52.41 -61.36
C ARG A 6 27.68 -52.24 -61.77
N CYS A 7 26.88 -51.54 -60.93
CA CYS A 7 25.44 -51.35 -61.18
C CYS A 7 24.97 -49.94 -61.17
N HIS A 8 25.86 -48.99 -60.95
CA HIS A 8 25.63 -47.54 -60.94
C HIS A 8 24.63 -47.02 -59.88
N HIS A 9 24.30 -47.84 -58.87
CA HIS A 9 23.49 -47.36 -57.73
C HIS A 9 24.32 -46.46 -56.80
N ASN A 10 23.67 -45.45 -56.29
CA ASN A 10 24.28 -44.45 -55.38
C ASN A 10 24.00 -44.76 -53.88
N PHE A 11 24.98 -44.57 -53.03
CA PHE A 11 24.92 -44.84 -51.60
C PHE A 11 25.41 -43.66 -50.81
N ALA A 12 24.86 -43.47 -49.55
CA ALA A 12 25.22 -42.39 -48.68
C ALA A 12 26.53 -42.62 -47.89
N SER A 13 26.96 -43.91 -47.77
CA SER A 13 28.15 -44.26 -46.98
C SER A 13 28.87 -45.45 -47.65
N TYR A 14 30.15 -45.67 -47.39
CA TYR A 14 30.92 -46.80 -47.78
C TYR A 14 30.42 -48.08 -47.13
N ALA A 15 29.89 -48.04 -45.90
CA ALA A 15 29.27 -49.18 -45.25
C ALA A 15 28.01 -49.65 -45.97
N ALA A 16 27.14 -48.79 -46.48
CA ALA A 16 25.98 -49.11 -47.25
C ALA A 16 26.36 -49.69 -48.60
N LEU A 17 27.37 -49.14 -49.26
CA LEU A 17 27.93 -49.69 -50.53
C LEU A 17 28.55 -51.10 -50.34
N SER A 18 29.24 -51.32 -49.18
CA SER A 18 29.81 -52.62 -48.84
C SER A 18 28.73 -53.68 -48.66
N GLN A 19 27.66 -53.39 -47.93
CA GLN A 19 26.51 -54.28 -47.76
C GLN A 19 25.87 -54.65 -49.15
N HIS A 20 25.68 -53.66 -50.00
CA HIS A 20 25.16 -53.87 -51.34
C HIS A 20 26.09 -54.76 -52.15
N PHE A 21 27.39 -54.50 -52.08
CA PHE A 21 28.39 -55.28 -52.81
C PHE A 21 28.40 -56.76 -52.39
N GLU A 22 28.32 -57.02 -51.07
CA GLU A 22 28.23 -58.35 -50.49
C GLU A 22 26.93 -59.09 -50.90
N SER A 23 25.81 -58.36 -50.91
CA SER A 23 24.48 -58.95 -51.21
C SER A 23 24.25 -59.21 -52.72
N LYS A 24 24.75 -58.33 -53.58
CA LYS A 24 24.46 -58.36 -55.05
C LYS A 24 25.63 -58.76 -55.92
N HIS A 25 26.84 -58.63 -55.40
CA HIS A 25 28.07 -58.89 -56.14
C HIS A 25 29.05 -59.81 -55.39
N HIS A 26 28.52 -60.77 -54.63
CA HIS A 26 29.26 -61.60 -53.65
C HIS A 26 30.39 -62.44 -54.31
N ASN A 27 30.30 -62.70 -55.61
CA ASN A 27 31.32 -63.48 -56.35
C ASN A 27 32.40 -62.61 -57.03
N ALA A 28 32.41 -61.27 -56.70
CA ALA A 28 33.37 -60.38 -57.33
C ALA A 28 34.36 -59.86 -56.27
N THR A 29 35.61 -59.62 -56.68
CA THR A 29 36.62 -59.03 -55.85
C THR A 29 36.22 -57.61 -55.51
N LYS A 30 36.22 -57.28 -54.19
CA LYS A 30 35.90 -55.90 -53.70
C LYS A 30 36.92 -54.88 -54.27
N PRO A 31 36.47 -53.74 -54.79
CA PRO A 31 37.39 -52.68 -55.22
C PRO A 31 38.24 -52.17 -54.10
N SER A 32 39.51 -51.95 -54.33
CA SER A 32 40.43 -51.37 -53.32
C SER A 32 40.03 -49.96 -52.81
N ALA A 33 39.26 -49.27 -53.65
CA ALA A 33 38.69 -47.99 -53.29
C ALA A 33 37.58 -48.11 -52.19
N LEU A 34 36.78 -49.19 -52.20
CA LEU A 34 35.77 -49.48 -51.19
C LEU A 34 36.41 -49.86 -49.90
N GLU A 35 37.46 -50.64 -49.84
CA GLU A 35 38.20 -51.00 -48.63
C GLU A 35 38.85 -49.74 -47.95
N ARG A 36 39.45 -48.88 -48.78
CA ARG A 36 40.03 -47.62 -48.29
C ARG A 36 38.95 -46.67 -47.72
N GLY A 37 37.78 -46.61 -48.40
CA GLY A 37 36.65 -45.81 -47.97
C GLY A 37 36.07 -46.28 -46.64
N LEU A 38 35.91 -47.59 -46.42
CA LEU A 38 35.48 -48.20 -45.18
C LEU A 38 36.47 -47.95 -44.04
N ALA A 39 37.77 -48.02 -44.26
CA ALA A 39 38.81 -47.74 -43.31
C ALA A 39 38.78 -46.26 -42.88
N ALA A 40 38.58 -45.34 -43.81
CA ALA A 40 38.43 -43.91 -43.51
C ALA A 40 37.16 -43.60 -42.76
N GLU A 41 36.00 -44.17 -43.04
CA GLU A 41 34.77 -44.02 -42.29
C GLU A 41 34.94 -44.54 -40.86
N LYS A 42 35.58 -45.67 -40.66
CA LYS A 42 35.84 -46.25 -39.33
C LYS A 42 36.79 -45.39 -38.50
N GLU A 43 37.78 -44.74 -39.12
CA GLU A 43 38.68 -43.81 -38.47
C GLU A 43 37.94 -42.51 -38.04
N LEU A 44 37.05 -41.98 -38.89
CA LEU A 44 36.21 -40.81 -38.59
C LEU A 44 35.20 -41.08 -37.47
N GLU A 45 34.67 -42.30 -37.37
CA GLU A 45 33.76 -42.69 -36.29
C GLU A 45 34.42 -42.57 -34.92
N LYS A 46 35.75 -42.73 -34.84
CA LYS A 46 36.55 -42.58 -33.61
C LYS A 46 36.54 -41.15 -33.06
N TYR A 47 36.32 -40.15 -33.92
CA TYR A 47 36.27 -38.72 -33.56
C TYR A 47 34.84 -38.19 -33.49
N ARG A 48 33.81 -39.01 -33.66
CA ARG A 48 32.42 -38.63 -33.43
C ARG A 48 32.16 -38.53 -31.93
N THR A 49 32.26 -37.33 -31.38
CA THR A 49 31.79 -37.05 -30.02
C THR A 49 30.29 -37.35 -29.93
N PRO A 50 29.84 -38.09 -28.91
CA PRO A 50 28.42 -38.29 -28.68
C PRO A 50 27.77 -36.92 -28.47
N VAL A 51 26.83 -36.57 -29.34
CA VAL A 51 26.00 -35.35 -29.10
C VAL A 51 25.14 -35.65 -27.87
N HIS A 52 25.56 -35.13 -26.70
CA HIS A 52 24.70 -35.12 -25.55
C HIS A 52 23.53 -34.19 -25.83
N TYR A 53 22.38 -34.76 -26.10
CA TYR A 53 21.13 -34.02 -26.16
C TYR A 53 20.78 -33.56 -24.76
N VAL A 54 21.12 -32.31 -24.43
CA VAL A 54 20.66 -31.67 -23.18
C VAL A 54 19.15 -31.50 -23.35
N HIS A 55 18.39 -32.36 -22.67
CA HIS A 55 16.95 -32.17 -22.58
C HIS A 55 16.70 -30.80 -21.91
N GLY A 56 16.29 -29.84 -22.72
CA GLY A 56 15.80 -28.56 -22.18
C GLY A 56 14.64 -28.81 -21.18
N PRO A 57 14.44 -27.91 -20.21
CA PRO A 57 13.39 -28.08 -19.21
C PRO A 57 12.05 -28.33 -19.90
N SER A 58 11.36 -29.41 -19.49
CA SER A 58 10.11 -29.84 -20.13
C SER A 58 9.08 -28.69 -20.11
N LYS A 59 8.32 -28.55 -21.19
CA LYS A 59 7.24 -27.53 -21.31
C LYS A 59 6.27 -27.56 -20.10
N ALA A 60 6.14 -28.71 -19.44
CA ALA A 60 5.37 -28.86 -18.20
C ALA A 60 5.90 -28.02 -17.02
N LYS A 61 7.22 -27.86 -16.89
CA LYS A 61 7.82 -27.02 -15.83
C LYS A 61 7.54 -25.53 -16.07
N TYR A 62 7.49 -25.08 -17.30
CA TYR A 62 7.10 -23.70 -17.62
C TYR A 62 5.60 -23.46 -17.40
N ALA A 63 4.76 -24.46 -17.69
CA ALA A 63 3.33 -24.36 -17.43
C ALA A 63 3.01 -24.22 -15.93
N THR A 64 3.70 -24.97 -15.06
CA THR A 64 3.54 -24.84 -13.61
C THR A 64 4.06 -23.50 -13.07
N LEU A 65 5.20 -23.01 -13.58
CA LEU A 65 5.72 -21.69 -13.21
C LEU A 65 4.77 -20.55 -13.64
N LEU A 66 4.21 -20.62 -14.85
CA LEU A 66 3.22 -19.66 -15.33
C LEU A 66 1.95 -19.68 -14.48
N LEU A 67 1.46 -20.85 -14.08
CA LEU A 67 0.29 -20.98 -13.21
C LEU A 67 0.55 -20.34 -11.83
N ILE A 68 1.72 -20.59 -11.25
CA ILE A 68 2.12 -19.97 -9.96
C ILE A 68 2.19 -18.44 -10.08
N LEU A 69 2.75 -17.91 -11.17
CA LEU A 69 2.82 -16.46 -11.41
C LEU A 69 1.43 -15.83 -11.58
N ILE A 70 0.50 -16.50 -12.28
CA ILE A 70 -0.88 -16.03 -12.45
C ILE A 70 -1.60 -16.01 -11.08
N ILE A 71 -1.46 -17.07 -10.27
CA ILE A 71 -2.04 -17.12 -8.93
C ILE A 71 -1.45 -16.04 -8.03
N ALA A 72 -0.12 -15.86 -8.05
CA ALA A 72 0.55 -14.82 -7.27
C ALA A 72 0.10 -13.41 -7.69
N ALA A 73 0.01 -13.14 -9.00
CA ALA A 73 -0.51 -11.88 -9.52
C ALA A 73 -1.99 -11.65 -9.13
N GLY A 74 -2.81 -12.71 -9.18
CA GLY A 74 -4.20 -12.67 -8.74
C GLY A 74 -4.34 -12.38 -7.24
N VAL A 75 -3.52 -13.00 -6.39
CA VAL A 75 -3.49 -12.73 -4.94
C VAL A 75 -3.03 -11.32 -4.65
N ILE A 76 -1.96 -10.85 -5.32
CA ILE A 76 -1.47 -9.47 -5.15
C ILE A 76 -2.54 -8.47 -5.61
N GLY A 77 -3.17 -8.70 -6.74
CA GLY A 77 -4.27 -7.86 -7.25
C GLY A 77 -5.47 -7.85 -6.30
N TYR A 78 -5.87 -9.02 -5.77
CA TYR A 78 -6.94 -9.14 -4.80
C TYR A 78 -6.62 -8.39 -3.49
N VAL A 79 -5.39 -8.54 -2.96
CA VAL A 79 -4.95 -7.83 -1.75
C VAL A 79 -4.86 -6.32 -1.99
N ALA A 80 -4.42 -5.87 -3.17
CA ALA A 80 -4.41 -4.46 -3.52
C ALA A 80 -5.83 -3.88 -3.59
N LEU A 81 -6.75 -4.54 -4.28
CA LEU A 81 -8.15 -4.12 -4.38
C LEU A 81 -8.87 -4.13 -3.03
N THR A 82 -8.56 -5.08 -2.13
CA THR A 82 -9.16 -5.12 -0.79
C THR A 82 -8.53 -4.11 0.17
N ARG A 83 -7.30 -3.66 -0.08
CA ARG A 83 -6.68 -2.58 0.72
C ARG A 83 -7.27 -1.20 0.42
N GLU A 84 -7.64 -0.92 -0.82
CA GLU A 84 -8.27 0.37 -1.17
C GLU A 84 -9.68 0.54 -0.60
N THR A 85 -10.36 -0.54 -0.21
CA THR A 85 -11.72 -0.47 0.37
C THR A 85 -11.75 -0.36 1.89
N ASN A 86 -10.60 -0.37 2.58
CA ASN A 86 -10.51 -0.29 4.04
C ASN A 86 -9.97 1.05 4.59
N GLU A 87 -9.89 2.10 3.81
CA GLU A 87 -10.00 3.44 4.38
C GLU A 87 -11.46 3.63 4.81
N SER A 88 -11.79 3.13 5.98
CA SER A 88 -13.01 3.50 6.69
C SER A 88 -12.92 4.99 6.93
N THR A 89 -13.47 5.78 6.02
CA THR A 89 -13.67 7.20 6.25
C THR A 89 -14.52 7.29 7.52
N ILE A 90 -13.89 7.64 8.64
CA ILE A 90 -14.57 7.81 9.92
C ILE A 90 -15.57 8.93 9.73
N GLY A 91 -16.83 8.56 9.58
CA GLY A 91 -17.91 9.48 9.26
C GLY A 91 -18.97 9.55 10.35
N VAL A 92 -19.96 10.40 10.12
CA VAL A 92 -21.14 10.52 10.98
C VAL A 92 -21.83 9.17 11.11
N SER A 93 -22.34 8.87 12.31
CA SER A 93 -22.94 7.60 12.75
C SER A 93 -21.97 6.46 13.02
N SER A 94 -20.65 6.66 12.86
CA SER A 94 -19.66 5.66 13.26
C SER A 94 -19.24 5.81 14.72
N VAL A 95 -18.76 4.72 15.34
CA VAL A 95 -18.11 4.77 16.66
C VAL A 95 -16.79 5.51 16.52
N ALA A 96 -16.58 6.54 17.33
CA ALA A 96 -15.31 7.25 17.37
C ALA A 96 -14.19 6.32 17.87
N PRO A 97 -13.09 6.14 17.11
CA PRO A 97 -11.93 5.40 17.58
C PRO A 97 -11.38 6.00 18.88
N ASP A 98 -11.11 5.12 19.86
CA ASP A 98 -10.52 5.57 21.12
C ASP A 98 -9.05 5.95 20.94
N PHE A 99 -8.61 6.96 21.66
CA PHE A 99 -7.21 7.38 21.68
C PHE A 99 -6.81 8.00 23.02
N SER A 100 -5.50 8.09 23.23
CA SER A 100 -4.93 8.79 24.38
C SER A 100 -3.80 9.69 23.92
N LEU A 101 -3.80 10.95 24.31
CA LEU A 101 -2.77 11.94 23.99
C LEU A 101 -2.39 12.76 25.23
N PRO A 102 -1.12 13.20 25.33
CA PRO A 102 -0.70 14.12 26.37
C PRO A 102 -1.30 15.51 26.14
N SER A 103 -1.67 16.20 27.23
CA SER A 103 -2.29 17.52 27.20
C SER A 103 -1.46 18.57 27.88
N THR A 104 -1.71 19.84 27.54
CA THR A 104 -1.11 21.02 28.20
C THR A 104 -1.51 21.18 29.68
N THR A 105 -2.50 20.41 30.15
CA THR A 105 -2.87 20.36 31.57
C THR A 105 -1.96 19.47 32.41
N GLY A 106 -1.01 18.78 31.80
CA GLY A 106 -0.13 17.82 32.45
C GLY A 106 -0.75 16.42 32.61
N ALA A 107 -2.02 16.24 32.26
CA ALA A 107 -2.70 14.95 32.28
C ALA A 107 -2.73 14.30 30.86
N THR A 108 -2.90 12.99 30.82
CA THR A 108 -3.21 12.29 29.57
C THR A 108 -4.72 12.35 29.36
N PHE A 109 -5.14 12.90 28.22
CA PHE A 109 -6.51 12.83 27.76
C PHE A 109 -6.78 11.45 27.17
N ARG A 110 -7.97 10.89 27.45
CA ARG A 110 -8.48 9.68 26.80
C ARG A 110 -9.92 9.90 26.39
N LEU A 111 -10.26 9.66 25.13
CA LEU A 111 -11.61 9.91 24.61
C LEU A 111 -12.66 9.05 25.31
N SER A 112 -12.38 7.78 25.58
CA SER A 112 -13.31 6.86 26.24
C SER A 112 -13.66 7.24 27.68
N ASP A 113 -12.88 8.09 28.35
CA ASP A 113 -13.18 8.56 29.71
C ASP A 113 -14.40 9.48 29.77
N TYR A 114 -14.83 10.00 28.61
CA TYR A 114 -15.99 10.88 28.46
C TYR A 114 -17.28 10.13 28.10
N ARG A 115 -17.19 8.82 27.76
CA ARG A 115 -18.38 8.01 27.48
C ARG A 115 -19.31 7.93 28.68
N GLY A 116 -20.59 8.17 28.42
CA GLY A 116 -21.64 8.23 29.46
C GLY A 116 -21.57 9.46 30.36
N LYS A 117 -20.73 10.46 30.01
CA LYS A 117 -20.52 11.64 30.85
C LYS A 117 -20.71 12.97 30.10
N SER A 118 -20.07 13.09 28.94
CA SER A 118 -20.05 14.34 28.17
C SER A 118 -19.90 14.08 26.69
N ASN A 119 -20.43 14.99 25.90
CA ASN A 119 -20.07 15.12 24.49
C ASN A 119 -18.66 15.69 24.37
N VAL A 120 -17.94 15.35 23.29
CA VAL A 120 -16.58 15.86 23.04
C VAL A 120 -16.52 16.47 21.64
N LEU A 121 -16.17 17.75 21.57
CA LEU A 121 -15.87 18.43 20.32
C LEU A 121 -14.36 18.40 20.09
N LEU A 122 -13.92 17.62 19.10
CA LEU A 122 -12.55 17.53 18.67
C LEU A 122 -12.32 18.56 17.55
N PHE A 123 -11.35 19.44 17.74
CA PHE A 123 -10.86 20.37 16.73
C PHE A 123 -9.45 19.99 16.33
N PHE A 124 -9.31 19.35 15.16
CA PHE A 124 -8.01 19.10 14.53
C PHE A 124 -7.55 20.37 13.82
N ASN A 125 -6.25 20.70 13.94
CA ASN A 125 -5.71 21.93 13.37
C ASN A 125 -4.21 21.82 13.09
N GLU A 126 -3.71 22.69 12.21
CA GLU A 126 -2.33 22.71 11.72
C GLU A 126 -1.31 23.24 12.73
N GLY A 127 -1.74 23.52 13.97
CA GLY A 127 -0.85 23.87 15.06
C GLY A 127 -0.56 25.36 15.19
N LEU A 128 0.48 25.68 15.96
CA LEU A 128 0.78 27.04 16.42
C LEU A 128 1.30 27.99 15.32
N SER A 129 1.75 27.44 14.20
CA SER A 129 2.14 28.24 13.02
C SER A 129 0.95 28.71 12.18
N CYS A 130 -0.24 28.19 12.44
CA CYS A 130 -1.47 28.48 11.70
C CYS A 130 -2.27 29.59 12.40
N GLN A 131 -2.18 30.82 11.89
CA GLN A 131 -2.91 31.96 12.49
C GLN A 131 -4.43 31.78 12.50
N PRO A 132 -5.10 31.25 11.44
CA PRO A 132 -6.54 30.95 11.51
C PRO A 132 -6.87 29.92 12.60
N CYS A 133 -5.99 28.92 12.83
CA CYS A 133 -6.19 27.92 13.86
C CYS A 133 -6.16 28.55 15.28
N LEU A 134 -5.21 29.46 15.51
CA LEU A 134 -5.13 30.19 16.78
C LEU A 134 -6.38 31.06 17.02
N THR A 135 -6.85 31.77 15.99
CA THR A 135 -8.08 32.55 16.05
C THR A 135 -9.29 31.65 16.34
N GLN A 136 -9.36 30.48 15.73
CA GLN A 136 -10.43 29.51 15.98
C GLN A 136 -10.40 29.00 17.42
N MET A 137 -9.23 28.64 17.95
CA MET A 137 -9.10 28.23 19.35
C MET A 137 -9.58 29.33 20.32
N GLN A 138 -9.26 30.60 20.05
CA GLN A 138 -9.76 31.73 20.84
C GLN A 138 -11.29 31.86 20.75
N GLY A 139 -11.84 31.66 19.57
CA GLY A 139 -13.29 31.66 19.35
C GLY A 139 -14.00 30.55 20.13
N LEU A 140 -13.44 29.33 20.10
CA LEU A 140 -13.97 28.22 20.88
C LEU A 140 -13.90 28.47 22.40
N ASP A 141 -12.79 29.05 22.89
CA ASP A 141 -12.64 29.40 24.30
C ASP A 141 -13.66 30.44 24.74
N ALA A 142 -14.00 31.42 23.90
CA ALA A 142 -15.03 32.42 24.17
C ALA A 142 -16.43 31.80 24.30
N LEU A 143 -16.69 30.64 23.74
CA LEU A 143 -17.93 29.86 23.82
C LEU A 143 -17.96 28.83 24.96
N ASP A 144 -16.96 28.80 25.84
CA ASP A 144 -16.81 27.77 26.88
C ASP A 144 -18.09 27.60 27.74
N SER A 145 -18.77 28.71 28.10
CA SER A 145 -20.01 28.66 28.86
C SER A 145 -21.17 28.01 28.10
N GLU A 146 -21.24 28.24 26.78
CA GLU A 146 -22.28 27.65 25.93
C GLU A 146 -22.02 26.15 25.72
N PHE A 147 -20.77 25.75 25.45
CA PHE A 147 -20.39 24.36 25.37
C PHE A 147 -20.66 23.59 26.66
N LYS A 148 -20.36 24.18 27.82
CA LYS A 148 -20.70 23.61 29.13
C LYS A 148 -22.19 23.43 29.32
N GLY A 149 -23.00 24.41 28.86
CA GLY A 149 -24.46 24.32 28.88
C GLY A 149 -25.03 23.13 28.07
N LEU A 150 -24.31 22.72 27.04
CA LEU A 150 -24.62 21.55 26.17
C LEU A 150 -23.88 20.26 26.61
N ASN A 151 -23.25 20.28 27.78
CA ASN A 151 -22.40 19.19 28.27
C ASN A 151 -21.31 18.77 27.27
N ILE A 152 -20.64 19.74 26.64
CA ILE A 152 -19.58 19.53 25.66
C ILE A 152 -18.24 19.93 26.27
N VAL A 153 -17.24 19.04 26.13
CA VAL A 153 -15.83 19.34 26.37
C VAL A 153 -15.14 19.57 25.01
N VAL A 154 -14.48 20.73 24.90
CA VAL A 154 -13.76 21.12 23.66
C VAL A 154 -12.30 20.75 23.78
N ILE A 155 -11.77 20.09 22.77
CA ILE A 155 -10.42 19.56 22.70
C ILE A 155 -9.79 19.99 21.37
N SER A 156 -8.67 20.70 21.41
CA SER A 156 -7.84 20.99 20.25
C SER A 156 -6.73 19.95 20.10
N ILE A 157 -6.49 19.45 18.89
CA ILE A 157 -5.48 18.43 18.59
C ILE A 157 -4.55 18.97 17.49
N THR A 158 -3.26 18.98 17.77
CA THR A 158 -2.22 19.48 16.84
C THR A 158 -1.03 18.53 16.76
N GLY A 159 -0.29 18.59 15.64
CA GLY A 159 0.98 17.87 15.45
C GLY A 159 2.17 18.46 16.20
N ASP A 160 2.03 19.63 16.85
CA ASP A 160 3.10 20.24 17.61
C ASP A 160 3.53 19.39 18.81
N SER A 161 4.81 19.51 19.23
CA SER A 161 5.29 18.81 20.41
C SER A 161 4.59 19.29 21.69
N LEU A 162 4.46 18.41 22.67
CA LEU A 162 3.87 18.78 23.98
C LEU A 162 4.61 19.96 24.62
N GLN A 163 5.94 20.00 24.50
CA GLN A 163 6.73 21.11 25.03
C GLN A 163 6.34 22.44 24.36
N THR A 164 6.28 22.45 23.02
CA THR A 164 5.96 23.64 22.23
C THR A 164 4.57 24.19 22.59
N ILE A 165 3.54 23.35 22.65
CA ILE A 165 2.18 23.81 23.02
C ILE A 165 2.09 24.20 24.47
N THR A 166 2.86 23.58 25.38
CA THR A 166 2.89 23.94 26.80
C THR A 166 3.53 25.31 26.99
N ASP A 167 4.69 25.56 26.38
CA ASP A 167 5.38 26.85 26.45
C ASP A 167 4.51 27.97 25.88
N TRP A 168 3.83 27.70 24.76
CA TRP A 168 2.90 28.65 24.16
C TRP A 168 1.71 28.94 25.10
N THR A 169 1.08 27.92 25.65
CA THR A 169 -0.05 28.07 26.58
C THR A 169 0.34 28.87 27.80
N GLN A 170 1.52 28.65 28.37
CA GLN A 170 2.03 29.41 29.53
C GLN A 170 2.33 30.85 29.17
N SER A 171 2.90 31.13 28.00
CA SER A 171 3.24 32.48 27.56
C SER A 171 2.01 33.33 27.18
N SER A 172 0.99 32.67 26.62
CA SER A 172 -0.24 33.33 26.15
C SER A 172 -1.35 33.41 27.19
N GLY A 173 -1.13 32.77 28.36
CA GLY A 173 -2.13 32.62 29.42
C GLY A 173 -3.19 31.56 29.12
N PRO A 174 -4.11 31.30 30.09
CA PRO A 174 -5.05 30.15 30.02
C PRO A 174 -6.25 30.37 29.09
N LYS A 175 -6.05 31.04 27.98
CA LYS A 175 -7.13 31.43 27.04
C LYS A 175 -7.50 30.39 26.02
N TYR A 176 -6.81 29.29 26.03
CA TYR A 176 -6.97 28.29 24.99
C TYR A 176 -7.26 26.94 25.64
N GLY A 177 -8.46 26.52 25.76
CA GLY A 177 -8.91 25.23 26.26
C GLY A 177 -7.88 24.08 26.41
N MET A 178 -8.27 22.85 26.38
CA MET A 178 -7.34 21.73 26.45
C MET A 178 -6.74 21.47 25.06
N VAL A 179 -5.40 21.60 24.96
CA VAL A 179 -4.66 21.30 23.71
C VAL A 179 -3.88 20.01 23.90
N LEU A 180 -4.01 19.11 22.94
CA LEU A 180 -3.36 17.79 22.90
C LEU A 180 -2.26 17.76 21.85
N SER A 181 -1.16 17.08 22.17
CA SER A 181 -0.05 16.85 21.27
C SER A 181 -0.18 15.49 20.60
N ASP A 182 -0.45 15.47 19.30
CA ASP A 182 -0.37 14.28 18.44
C ASP A 182 0.90 14.34 17.57
N GLN A 183 2.06 14.51 18.19
CA GLN A 183 3.36 14.68 17.51
C GLN A 183 3.68 13.53 16.56
N SER A 184 3.17 12.33 16.80
CA SER A 184 3.32 11.16 15.91
C SER A 184 2.34 11.18 14.74
N LEU A 185 1.37 12.06 14.73
CA LEU A 185 0.25 12.15 13.78
C LEU A 185 -0.58 10.85 13.70
N GLN A 186 -0.50 10.00 14.71
CA GLN A 186 -1.18 8.71 14.71
C GLN A 186 -2.70 8.88 14.84
N VAL A 187 -3.15 9.74 15.75
CA VAL A 187 -4.58 10.05 15.93
C VAL A 187 -5.10 10.83 14.73
N SER A 188 -4.36 11.80 14.25
CA SER A 188 -4.71 12.57 13.05
C SER A 188 -4.87 11.67 11.82
N ARG A 189 -3.97 10.69 11.63
CA ARG A 189 -4.08 9.70 10.56
C ARG A 189 -5.30 8.79 10.76
N MET A 190 -5.52 8.31 11.97
CA MET A 190 -6.66 7.45 12.31
C MET A 190 -8.01 8.14 12.04
N TYR A 191 -8.08 9.46 12.21
CA TYR A 191 -9.28 10.26 11.94
C TYR A 191 -9.36 10.82 10.51
N GLY A 192 -8.38 10.49 9.63
CA GLY A 192 -8.35 10.94 8.24
C GLY A 192 -8.05 12.43 8.07
N MET A 193 -7.24 13.03 8.97
CA MET A 193 -6.97 14.48 9.00
C MET A 193 -5.68 14.88 8.27
N LEU A 194 -5.03 13.97 7.52
CA LEU A 194 -3.73 14.23 6.88
C LEU A 194 -3.81 14.35 5.35
N GLY A 195 -4.99 14.30 4.75
CA GLY A 195 -5.16 14.40 3.30
C GLY A 195 -4.95 15.81 2.76
N ALA A 196 -4.64 15.93 1.47
CA ALA A 196 -4.50 17.20 0.78
C ALA A 196 -5.83 17.97 0.62
N ASP A 197 -6.93 17.29 0.79
CA ASP A 197 -8.29 17.83 0.80
C ASP A 197 -8.69 18.45 2.14
N VAL A 198 -7.97 18.12 3.21
CA VAL A 198 -8.26 18.60 4.58
C VAL A 198 -7.15 19.48 5.18
N SER A 199 -5.89 19.36 4.75
CA SER A 199 -4.73 20.08 5.30
C SER A 199 -3.94 20.84 4.23
N MET A 200 -3.43 22.02 4.58
CA MET A 200 -2.42 22.76 3.79
C MET A 200 -1.03 22.10 3.84
N MET A 201 -0.79 21.30 4.87
CA MET A 201 0.47 20.58 5.09
C MET A 201 0.21 19.06 5.17
N PRO A 202 -0.25 18.43 4.07
CA PRO A 202 -0.57 16.99 4.04
C PRO A 202 0.59 16.18 4.59
N GLU A 203 0.30 15.11 5.31
CA GLU A 203 1.26 14.18 5.94
C GLU A 203 2.11 14.78 7.09
N THR A 204 2.09 16.10 7.31
CA THR A 204 2.93 16.78 8.31
C THR A 204 2.15 17.47 9.42
N ALA A 205 0.88 17.85 9.17
CA ALA A 205 -0.01 18.42 10.16
C ALA A 205 -1.46 18.04 9.87
N PRO A 206 -2.32 17.88 10.92
CA PRO A 206 -3.74 17.66 10.73
C PRO A 206 -4.42 18.91 10.16
N GLY A 207 -5.43 18.69 9.32
CA GLY A 207 -6.20 19.78 8.72
C GLY A 207 -7.18 20.44 9.69
N HIS A 208 -7.76 21.58 9.26
CA HIS A 208 -8.73 22.35 10.03
C HIS A 208 -10.11 21.70 9.97
N SER A 209 -10.40 20.84 10.96
CA SER A 209 -11.58 19.96 10.94
C SER A 209 -12.20 19.80 12.32
N PHE A 210 -13.51 19.65 12.37
CA PHE A 210 -14.28 19.43 13.57
C PHE A 210 -14.97 18.07 13.57
N ILE A 211 -14.97 17.41 14.73
CA ILE A 211 -15.73 16.18 14.96
C ILE A 211 -16.42 16.27 16.32
N LEU A 212 -17.74 16.13 16.33
CA LEU A 212 -18.52 16.03 17.56
C LEU A 212 -18.82 14.56 17.85
N VAL A 213 -18.32 14.09 18.99
CA VAL A 213 -18.58 12.75 19.53
C VAL A 213 -19.59 12.89 20.68
N ASN A 214 -20.70 12.20 20.61
CA ASN A 214 -21.70 12.22 21.67
C ASN A 214 -21.30 11.36 22.87
N GLU A 215 -22.05 11.42 23.95
CA GLU A 215 -21.83 10.64 25.18
C GLU A 215 -21.79 9.12 24.94
N SER A 216 -22.47 8.61 23.90
CA SER A 216 -22.41 7.20 23.53
C SER A 216 -21.11 6.82 22.78
N GLY A 217 -20.25 7.79 22.49
CA GLY A 217 -19.02 7.60 21.71
C GLY A 217 -19.25 7.50 20.21
N ILE A 218 -20.39 8.01 19.73
CA ILE A 218 -20.74 8.05 18.29
C ILE A 218 -20.43 9.43 17.73
N ILE A 219 -19.84 9.48 16.55
CA ILE A 219 -19.66 10.71 15.79
C ILE A 219 -21.03 11.17 15.28
N VAL A 220 -21.51 12.30 15.78
CA VAL A 220 -22.81 12.86 15.39
C VAL A 220 -22.68 14.03 14.44
N TRP A 221 -21.49 14.61 14.33
CA TRP A 221 -21.18 15.66 13.36
C TRP A 221 -19.69 15.63 13.00
N ARG A 222 -19.40 15.89 11.73
CA ARG A 222 -18.05 16.08 11.20
C ARG A 222 -18.10 17.15 10.12
N HIS A 223 -17.14 18.06 10.15
CA HIS A 223 -16.95 19.02 9.08
C HIS A 223 -15.45 19.27 8.84
N ASP A 224 -15.01 18.96 7.65
CA ASP A 224 -13.66 19.19 7.18
C ASP A 224 -13.68 20.47 6.34
N TYR A 225 -13.07 21.55 6.86
CA TYR A 225 -13.11 22.87 6.22
C TYR A 225 -12.10 22.99 5.07
N GLY A 226 -11.18 22.05 4.97
CA GLY A 226 -10.16 22.02 3.94
C GLY A 226 -9.13 23.15 4.06
N PRO A 227 -8.14 23.17 3.19
CA PRO A 227 -7.00 24.09 3.29
C PRO A 227 -7.33 25.55 2.96
N TYR A 228 -8.48 25.83 2.35
CA TYR A 228 -8.81 27.16 1.82
C TYR A 228 -9.98 27.84 2.54
N ASN A 229 -10.65 27.16 3.45
CA ASN A 229 -11.81 27.70 4.18
C ASN A 229 -11.67 27.52 5.69
N MET A 230 -10.62 28.09 6.28
CA MET A 230 -10.31 27.94 7.71
C MET A 230 -11.03 28.97 8.61
N ASN A 231 -11.76 29.91 8.05
CA ASN A 231 -12.46 30.95 8.81
C ASN A 231 -13.90 30.52 9.09
N VAL A 232 -14.08 29.73 10.15
CA VAL A 232 -15.40 29.28 10.60
C VAL A 232 -15.86 30.17 11.73
N THR A 233 -17.07 30.69 11.61
CA THR A 233 -17.62 31.57 12.64
C THR A 233 -18.09 30.75 13.85
N ASN A 234 -18.07 31.37 15.03
CA ASN A 234 -18.62 30.79 16.26
C ASN A 234 -20.09 30.40 16.09
N ASP A 235 -20.88 31.24 15.41
CA ASP A 235 -22.32 30.99 15.16
C ASP A 235 -22.53 29.75 14.29
N GLU A 236 -21.70 29.53 13.24
CA GLU A 236 -21.76 28.34 12.40
C GLU A 236 -21.48 27.08 13.20
N ILE A 237 -20.43 27.09 14.05
CA ILE A 237 -20.08 25.94 14.90
C ILE A 237 -21.22 25.66 15.88
N MET A 238 -21.73 26.67 16.57
CA MET A 238 -22.79 26.50 17.55
C MET A 238 -24.09 26.00 16.92
N ALA A 239 -24.47 26.52 15.74
CA ALA A 239 -25.64 26.06 15.02
C ALA A 239 -25.51 24.59 14.63
N ALA A 240 -24.35 24.20 14.08
CA ALA A 240 -24.10 22.81 13.68
C ALA A 240 -24.09 21.85 14.89
N VAL A 241 -23.46 22.25 15.98
CA VAL A 241 -23.38 21.46 17.21
C VAL A 241 -24.77 21.25 17.83
N ARG A 242 -25.58 22.31 17.96
CA ARG A 242 -26.96 22.21 18.46
C ARG A 242 -27.82 21.32 17.58
N GLN A 243 -27.76 21.51 16.26
CA GLN A 243 -28.47 20.65 15.31
C GLN A 243 -28.08 19.18 15.45
N ALA A 244 -26.79 18.88 15.61
CA ALA A 244 -26.29 17.52 15.74
C ALA A 244 -26.71 16.82 17.05
N LEU A 245 -26.94 17.61 18.11
CA LEU A 245 -27.44 17.12 19.41
C LEU A 245 -28.97 17.11 19.52
N GLY A 246 -29.69 17.70 18.56
CA GLY A 246 -31.15 17.79 18.55
C GLY A 246 -31.68 18.89 19.48
N GLU A 247 -30.90 19.96 19.70
CA GLU A 247 -31.18 21.12 20.57
C GLU A 247 -31.81 22.27 19.79
#